data_b87475ce40bdd493c5c5bb020d5cd4f8
#
_entry.id   b87475ce40bdd493c5c5bb020d5cd4f8
#
_cell.length_a   1.000
_cell.length_b   1.000
_cell.length_c   1.000
_cell.angle_alpha   90.00
_cell.angle_beta   90.00
_cell.angle_gamma   90.00
#
_symmetry.space_group_name_H-M   'P 1'
#
loop_
_entity.id
_entity.type
_entity.pdbx_description
1 polymer ?
#
loop_
_entity_poly.entity_id
_entity_poly.type
_entity_poly.pdbx_seq_one_letter_code
_entity_poly.pdbx_strand_id
1 'polypeptide(L)'
;MKVFKNNGIKSGLVSLGGNVQALGAKPDGGKWKVAVQNPDSDESYIGVLEIVGKAVITSGGYERYFEKDGKTYHHIIDPATGYPADSGLKSVTIISSDGTLADGLSTSLF
;
A
#
# COMPACT_ATOMS: atom_id res chain seq x y z
N MET A 1 -14.04 -2.88 5.52
CA MET A 1 -14.79 -1.70 6.06
C MET A 1 -16.29 -1.86 6.11
N LYS A 2 -16.86 -2.64 5.21
CA LYS A 2 -18.31 -2.92 5.22
C LYS A 2 -18.78 -3.54 6.55
N VAL A 3 -18.02 -4.50 7.10
CA VAL A 3 -18.31 -5.13 8.39
C VAL A 3 -18.31 -4.12 9.52
N PHE A 4 -17.36 -3.20 9.53
CA PHE A 4 -17.28 -2.14 10.54
C PHE A 4 -18.50 -1.22 10.46
N LYS A 5 -18.87 -0.78 9.27
CA LYS A 5 -20.05 0.07 9.05
C LYS A 5 -21.33 -0.63 9.46
N ASN A 6 -21.49 -1.91 9.13
CA ASN A 6 -22.67 -2.70 9.48
C ASN A 6 -22.81 -2.92 11.00
N ASN A 7 -21.72 -2.78 11.76
CA ASN A 7 -21.72 -2.91 13.21
C ASN A 7 -21.68 -1.53 13.92
N GLY A 8 -21.98 -0.44 13.22
CA GLY A 8 -22.09 0.89 13.79
C GLY A 8 -20.76 1.59 14.08
N ILE A 9 -19.63 1.06 13.61
CA ILE A 9 -18.32 1.68 13.78
C ILE A 9 -18.18 2.82 12.78
N LYS A 10 -17.85 4.00 13.29
CA LYS A 10 -17.73 5.23 12.49
C LYS A 10 -16.28 5.68 12.25
N SER A 11 -15.37 5.23 13.09
CA SER A 11 -13.92 5.55 12.99
C SER A 11 -13.12 4.29 13.15
N GLY A 12 -12.18 4.06 12.26
CA GLY A 12 -11.31 2.88 12.35
C GLY A 12 -10.17 2.94 11.34
N LEU A 13 -9.10 2.25 11.67
CA LEU A 13 -7.94 2.09 10.79
C LEU A 13 -7.55 0.61 10.77
N VAL A 14 -7.45 0.05 9.58
CA VAL A 14 -6.98 -1.33 9.37
C VAL A 14 -5.69 -1.27 8.60
N SER A 15 -4.65 -1.94 9.11
CA SER A 15 -3.36 -2.07 8.44
C SER A 15 -3.00 -3.54 8.32
N LEU A 16 -2.91 -4.01 7.10
CA LEU A 16 -2.65 -5.42 6.76
C LEU A 16 -1.54 -5.49 5.73
N GLY A 17 -0.32 -5.81 6.17
CA GLY A 17 0.81 -6.05 5.28
C GLY A 17 1.13 -4.90 4.32
N GLY A 18 1.11 -3.67 4.79
CA GLY A 18 1.36 -2.48 3.97
C GLY A 18 0.12 -1.88 3.32
N ASN A 19 -1.03 -2.54 3.43
CA ASN A 19 -2.31 -2.02 2.96
C ASN A 19 -3.06 -1.37 4.12
N VAL A 20 -3.25 -0.07 4.05
CA VAL A 20 -3.93 0.71 5.09
C VAL A 20 -5.27 1.20 4.58
N GLN A 21 -6.31 0.99 5.35
CA GLN A 21 -7.64 1.50 5.03
C GLN A 21 -8.25 2.20 6.25
N ALA A 22 -8.68 3.45 6.04
CA ALA A 22 -9.33 4.25 7.05
C ALA A 22 -10.84 4.27 6.85
N LEU A 23 -11.57 4.15 7.96
CA LEU A 23 -13.00 4.38 8.03
C LEU A 23 -13.24 5.73 8.70
N GLY A 24 -13.81 6.67 7.94
CA GLY A 24 -14.09 8.02 8.44
C GLY A 24 -12.85 8.77 8.89
N ALA A 25 -13.05 9.78 9.72
CA ALA A 25 -11.99 10.52 10.40
C ALA A 25 -11.67 9.88 11.75
N LYS A 26 -10.63 10.39 12.43
CA LYS A 26 -10.35 10.01 13.82
C LYS A 26 -11.55 10.37 14.73
N PRO A 27 -11.68 9.71 15.90
CA PRO A 27 -12.75 10.02 16.85
C PRO A 27 -12.78 11.47 17.31
N ASP A 28 -11.63 12.17 17.30
CA ASP A 28 -11.49 13.58 17.63
C ASP A 28 -11.84 14.53 16.46
N GLY A 29 -12.21 13.99 15.30
CA GLY A 29 -12.49 14.75 14.08
C GLY A 29 -11.28 15.05 13.22
N GLY A 30 -10.07 14.66 13.65
CA GLY A 30 -8.83 14.84 12.90
C GLY A 30 -8.68 13.85 11.73
N LYS A 31 -7.72 14.13 10.86
CA LYS A 31 -7.38 13.25 9.76
C LYS A 31 -6.43 12.14 10.23
N TRP A 32 -6.57 10.94 9.64
CA TRP A 32 -5.62 9.86 9.84
C TRP A 32 -4.30 10.18 9.16
N LYS A 33 -3.20 9.94 9.85
CA LYS A 33 -1.85 10.12 9.29
C LYS A 33 -1.27 8.75 8.94
N VAL A 34 -0.93 8.57 7.68
CA VAL A 34 -0.36 7.33 7.15
C VAL A 34 1.00 7.64 6.55
N ALA A 35 2.04 7.03 7.10
CA ALA A 35 3.38 7.17 6.58
C ALA A 35 3.60 6.25 5.38
N VAL A 36 4.25 6.76 4.34
CA VAL A 36 4.66 5.97 3.17
C VAL A 36 6.12 5.58 3.37
N GLN A 37 6.36 4.27 3.43
CA GLN A 37 7.69 3.73 3.67
C GLN A 37 8.64 4.06 2.53
N ASN A 38 9.89 4.35 2.88
CA ASN A 38 10.97 4.48 1.90
C ASN A 38 11.35 3.08 1.39
N PRO A 39 11.26 2.80 0.08
CA PRO A 39 11.61 1.48 -0.46
C PRO A 39 13.10 1.15 -0.34
N ASP A 40 13.93 2.13 -0.07
CA ASP A 40 15.38 1.97 0.10
C ASP A 40 15.81 1.81 1.57
N SER A 41 14.88 1.99 2.52
CA SER A 41 15.21 1.92 3.96
C SER A 41 13.98 1.60 4.79
N ASP A 42 14.06 0.57 5.62
CA ASP A 42 13.01 0.20 6.56
C ASP A 42 12.86 1.20 7.73
N GLU A 43 13.84 2.07 7.92
CA GLU A 43 13.91 2.98 9.06
C GLU A 43 13.39 4.39 8.75
N SER A 44 13.05 4.68 7.49
CA SER A 44 12.61 6.01 7.07
C SER A 44 11.34 5.97 6.25
N TYR A 45 10.69 7.14 6.15
CA TYR A 45 9.49 7.36 5.36
C TYR A 45 9.75 8.44 4.31
N ILE A 46 9.16 8.30 3.12
CA ILE A 46 9.26 9.33 2.08
C ILE A 46 8.25 10.46 2.29
N GLY A 47 7.22 10.21 3.09
CA GLY A 47 6.21 11.21 3.39
C GLY A 47 5.13 10.67 4.30
N VAL A 48 4.26 11.58 4.74
CA VAL A 48 3.08 11.28 5.56
C VAL A 48 1.85 11.82 4.84
N LEU A 49 0.85 10.95 4.66
CA LEU A 49 -0.43 11.29 4.05
C LEU A 49 -1.47 11.56 5.14
N GLU A 50 -2.30 12.57 4.94
CA GLU A 50 -3.47 12.83 5.76
C GLU A 50 -4.72 12.38 5.00
N ILE A 51 -5.46 11.41 5.55
CA ILE A 51 -6.60 10.79 4.89
C ILE A 51 -7.84 10.73 5.79
N VAL A 52 -9.00 10.77 5.14
CA VAL A 52 -10.31 10.52 5.75
C VAL A 52 -11.08 9.59 4.82
N GLY A 53 -11.50 8.43 5.32
CA GLY A 53 -12.34 7.48 4.58
C GLY A 53 -11.69 6.93 3.31
N LYS A 54 -10.38 6.81 3.26
CA LYS A 54 -9.63 6.34 2.08
C LYS A 54 -8.71 5.18 2.40
N ALA A 55 -8.33 4.46 1.37
CA ALA A 55 -7.29 3.44 1.41
C ALA A 55 -5.97 3.99 0.86
N VAL A 56 -4.87 3.52 1.44
CA VAL A 56 -3.51 3.74 0.98
C VAL A 56 -2.89 2.37 0.78
N ILE A 57 -2.70 1.99 -0.46
CA ILE A 57 -2.24 0.65 -0.84
C ILE A 57 -0.91 0.77 -1.57
N THR A 58 0.10 0.05 -1.09
CA THR A 58 1.44 0.09 -1.66
C THR A 58 1.85 -1.28 -2.18
N SER A 59 2.36 -1.32 -3.40
CA SER A 59 3.08 -2.46 -3.96
C SER A 59 4.54 -2.10 -4.15
N GLY A 60 5.43 -2.99 -3.73
CA GLY A 60 6.86 -2.77 -3.85
C GLY A 60 7.65 -4.06 -3.88
N GLY A 61 8.74 -4.08 -4.64
CA GLY A 61 9.62 -5.24 -4.77
C GLY A 61 10.45 -5.55 -3.52
N TYR A 62 10.47 -4.63 -2.56
CA TYR A 62 11.24 -4.75 -1.32
C TYR A 62 10.56 -5.59 -0.22
N GLU A 63 9.27 -5.89 -0.36
CA GLU A 63 8.52 -6.63 0.66
C GLU A 63 8.77 -8.13 0.62
N ARG A 64 8.86 -8.69 -0.59
CA ARG A 64 9.09 -10.10 -0.82
C ARG A 64 10.04 -10.29 -2.00
N TYR A 65 11.25 -10.71 -1.71
CA TYR A 65 12.26 -10.92 -2.73
C TYR A 65 13.27 -11.99 -2.30
N PHE A 66 14.02 -12.49 -3.27
CA PHE A 66 15.24 -13.27 -3.03
C PHE A 66 16.35 -12.76 -3.93
N GLU A 67 17.58 -13.06 -3.55
CA GLU A 67 18.75 -12.71 -4.32
C GLU A 67 19.41 -13.99 -4.85
N LYS A 68 19.78 -13.96 -6.12
CA LYS A 68 20.53 -15.05 -6.78
C LYS A 68 21.50 -14.48 -7.78
N ASP A 69 22.77 -14.90 -7.72
CA ASP A 69 23.84 -14.45 -8.62
C ASP A 69 23.98 -12.92 -8.70
N GLY A 70 23.82 -12.24 -7.55
CA GLY A 70 23.89 -10.79 -7.45
C GLY A 70 22.67 -10.02 -7.98
N LYS A 71 21.61 -10.73 -8.38
CA LYS A 71 20.38 -10.15 -8.89
C LYS A 71 19.22 -10.38 -7.92
N THR A 72 18.41 -9.33 -7.70
CA THR A 72 17.21 -9.39 -6.87
C THR A 72 15.99 -9.80 -7.69
N TYR A 73 15.25 -10.78 -7.18
CA TYR A 73 14.00 -11.27 -7.77
C TYR A 73 12.86 -11.03 -6.78
N HIS A 74 11.96 -10.08 -7.10
CA HIS A 74 10.78 -9.82 -6.28
C HIS A 74 9.55 -10.57 -6.80
N HIS A 75 8.47 -10.55 -6.02
CA HIS A 75 7.26 -11.34 -6.29
C HIS A 75 6.33 -10.77 -7.36
N ILE A 76 6.54 -9.52 -7.80
CA ILE A 76 5.70 -8.87 -8.81
C ILE A 76 6.25 -9.22 -10.19
N ILE A 77 5.56 -10.13 -10.87
CA ILE A 77 6.02 -10.72 -12.14
C ILE A 77 5.36 -10.02 -13.32
N ASP A 78 6.17 -9.68 -14.32
CA ASP A 78 5.70 -9.22 -15.62
C ASP A 78 5.21 -10.44 -16.43
N PRO A 79 3.92 -10.52 -16.77
CA PRO A 79 3.39 -11.67 -17.49
C PRO A 79 3.93 -11.80 -18.91
N ALA A 80 4.43 -10.74 -19.52
CA ALA A 80 5.03 -10.75 -20.84
C ALA A 80 6.39 -11.45 -20.88
N THR A 81 7.15 -11.38 -19.78
CA THR A 81 8.52 -11.94 -19.70
C THR A 81 8.63 -13.16 -18.81
N GLY A 82 7.72 -13.32 -17.83
CA GLY A 82 7.82 -14.33 -16.77
C GLY A 82 8.88 -14.03 -15.72
N TYR A 83 9.49 -12.85 -15.77
CA TYR A 83 10.47 -12.36 -14.81
C TYR A 83 9.89 -11.21 -13.96
N PRO A 84 10.55 -10.85 -12.84
CA PRO A 84 10.14 -9.69 -12.06
C PRO A 84 10.04 -8.44 -12.92
N ALA A 85 8.98 -7.65 -12.70
CA ALA A 85 8.77 -6.39 -13.40
C ALA A 85 9.94 -5.44 -13.15
N ASP A 86 10.45 -4.81 -14.20
CA ASP A 86 11.58 -3.89 -14.17
C ASP A 86 11.24 -2.62 -14.96
N SER A 87 10.35 -1.83 -14.38
CA SER A 87 9.88 -0.55 -14.97
C SER A 87 10.68 0.66 -14.51
N GLY A 88 11.69 0.47 -13.65
CA GLY A 88 12.40 1.54 -12.99
C GLY A 88 11.73 2.04 -11.70
N LEU A 89 10.56 1.52 -11.35
CA LEU A 89 9.86 1.86 -10.11
C LEU A 89 10.28 0.90 -8.99
N LYS A 90 10.43 1.43 -7.78
CA LYS A 90 10.70 0.65 -6.57
C LYS A 90 9.44 0.36 -5.78
N SER A 91 8.49 1.27 -5.80
CA SER A 91 7.17 1.11 -5.20
C SER A 91 6.14 1.98 -5.89
N VAL A 92 4.88 1.59 -5.77
CA VAL A 92 3.73 2.34 -6.23
C VAL A 92 2.72 2.41 -5.09
N THR A 93 2.29 3.60 -4.73
CA THR A 93 1.28 3.82 -3.70
C THR A 93 0.05 4.46 -4.33
N ILE A 94 -1.11 3.85 -4.12
CA ILE A 94 -2.40 4.34 -4.60
C ILE A 94 -3.25 4.80 -3.42
N ILE A 95 -3.81 5.99 -3.54
CA ILE A 95 -4.78 6.54 -2.60
C ILE A 95 -6.14 6.54 -3.28
N SER A 96 -7.11 5.84 -2.70
CA SER A 96 -8.45 5.70 -3.29
C SER A 96 -9.50 5.51 -2.20
N SER A 97 -10.73 5.90 -2.49
CA SER A 97 -11.88 5.53 -1.66
C SER A 97 -12.26 4.06 -1.78
N ASP A 98 -11.77 3.37 -2.83
CA ASP A 98 -11.98 1.94 -3.08
C ASP A 98 -10.64 1.19 -2.89
N GLY A 99 -10.53 0.47 -1.77
CA GLY A 99 -9.31 -0.27 -1.43
C GLY A 99 -9.05 -1.46 -2.36
N THR A 100 -10.09 -2.10 -2.87
CA THR A 100 -9.95 -3.21 -3.82
C THR A 100 -9.40 -2.74 -5.16
N LEU A 101 -9.91 -1.62 -5.67
CA LEU A 101 -9.40 -0.99 -6.88
C LEU A 101 -7.95 -0.54 -6.70
N ALA A 102 -7.63 0.07 -5.56
CA ALA A 102 -6.28 0.53 -5.24
C ALA A 102 -5.28 -0.64 -5.19
N ASP A 103 -5.67 -1.78 -4.63
CA ASP A 103 -4.85 -2.98 -4.57
C ASP A 103 -4.51 -3.50 -5.99
N GLY A 104 -5.51 -3.61 -6.86
CA GLY A 104 -5.30 -3.99 -8.25
C GLY A 104 -4.42 -3.00 -9.02
N LEU A 105 -4.66 -1.71 -8.86
CA LEU A 105 -3.90 -0.66 -9.55
C LEU A 105 -2.44 -0.59 -9.09
N SER A 106 -2.17 -0.72 -7.80
CA SER A 106 -0.79 -0.62 -7.28
C SER A 106 0.13 -1.69 -7.86
N THR A 107 -0.37 -2.90 -8.05
CA THR A 107 0.36 -3.99 -8.69
C THR A 107 0.44 -3.81 -10.21
N SER A 108 -0.66 -3.40 -10.85
CA SER A 108 -0.71 -3.24 -12.32
C SER A 108 0.17 -2.12 -12.84
N LEU A 109 0.35 -1.04 -12.06
CA LEU A 109 1.18 0.11 -12.43
C LEU A 109 2.66 -0.10 -12.09
N PHE A 110 2.96 -1.12 -11.30
CA PHE A 110 4.35 -1.45 -10.96
C PHE A 110 5.08 -2.06 -12.16
#